data_345a3a6ec6b12a54caf619d16c5a868d
#
_entry.id   345a3a6ec6b12a54caf619d16c5a868d
#
_cell.length_a   1.000
_cell.length_b   1.000
_cell.length_c   1.000
_cell.angle_alpha   90.00
_cell.angle_beta   90.00
_cell.angle_gamma   90.00
#
_symmetry.space_group_name_H-M   'P 1'
#
loop_
_entity.id
_entity.type
_entity.pdbx_description
1 polymer ?
#
loop_
_entity_poly.entity_id
_entity_poly.type
_entity_poly.pdbx_seq_one_letter_code
_entity_poly.pdbx_strand_id
1 'polypeptide(L)'
;MDDMNSMVPAARLEHVRFSYDNGVTWVLDGIDLTIRSGERLCLVGPNGSGKSTLARLIAGLAAPDGGDMTLLGHHVFDGETASANPSEYRDARHGIGTVFQNPEDQIVTTIVEDDVAFGPENLGVARDDIGGRIDESLQSVDMAVSYTHLR
;
A
#
# COMPACT_ATOMS: atom_id res chain seq x y z
N MET A 1 -1.29 13.95 -30.50
CA MET A 1 -2.57 14.35 -29.92
C MET A 1 -3.13 13.10 -29.32
N ASP A 2 -2.71 12.89 -28.28
CA ASP A 2 -2.92 12.88 -26.83
C ASP A 2 -3.64 11.63 -26.36
N ASP A 3 -2.84 10.54 -26.20
CA ASP A 3 -3.23 9.41 -25.34
C ASP A 3 -2.83 9.70 -23.86
N MET A 4 -3.04 10.92 -23.40
CA MET A 4 -2.73 11.31 -22.02
C MET A 4 -3.90 11.07 -21.07
N ASN A 5 -4.92 10.26 -21.41
CA ASN A 5 -6.15 10.31 -20.61
C ASN A 5 -6.80 8.99 -20.25
N SER A 6 -6.11 7.93 -19.97
CA SER A 6 -6.82 6.78 -19.36
C SER A 6 -5.98 5.88 -18.45
N MET A 7 -4.91 6.37 -17.87
CA MET A 7 -4.28 5.61 -16.79
C MET A 7 -5.02 5.91 -15.51
N VAL A 8 -5.69 4.88 -14.97
CA VAL A 8 -6.27 4.91 -13.63
C VAL A 8 -5.20 5.38 -12.64
N PRO A 9 -5.44 6.42 -11.84
CA PRO A 9 -4.48 6.87 -10.84
C PRO A 9 -4.16 5.75 -9.85
N ALA A 10 -2.92 5.69 -9.40
CA ALA A 10 -2.52 4.77 -8.33
C ALA A 10 -3.23 5.10 -7.01
N ALA A 11 -3.43 6.40 -6.73
CA ALA A 11 -4.26 6.86 -5.62
C ALA A 11 -4.92 8.19 -5.96
N ARG A 12 -6.16 8.38 -5.50
CA ARG A 12 -6.90 9.64 -5.54
C ARG A 12 -7.59 9.87 -4.21
N LEU A 13 -7.30 10.99 -3.60
CA LEU A 13 -7.85 11.48 -2.35
C LEU A 13 -8.53 12.81 -2.63
N GLU A 14 -9.77 12.98 -2.18
CA GLU A 14 -10.57 14.21 -2.35
C GLU A 14 -11.12 14.61 -0.99
N HIS A 15 -10.66 15.76 -0.49
CA HIS A 15 -11.04 16.35 0.81
C HIS A 15 -10.86 15.39 1.99
N VAL A 16 -9.86 14.50 1.92
CA VAL A 16 -9.64 13.44 2.91
C VAL A 16 -9.26 14.02 4.26
N ARG A 17 -9.94 13.53 5.31
CA ARG A 17 -9.71 13.86 6.71
C ARG A 17 -9.41 12.61 7.50
N PHE A 18 -8.52 12.75 8.48
CA PHE A 18 -8.18 11.66 9.38
C PHE A 18 -7.82 12.16 10.79
N SER A 19 -8.33 11.46 11.80
CA SER A 19 -8.10 11.72 13.21
C SER A 19 -7.84 10.40 13.95
N TYR A 20 -7.00 10.43 14.98
CA TYR A 20 -6.81 9.29 15.89
C TYR A 20 -7.73 9.35 17.12
N ASP A 21 -8.42 10.48 17.33
CA ASP A 21 -9.22 10.79 18.52
C ASP A 21 -10.68 11.15 18.20
N ASN A 22 -11.23 10.51 17.17
CA ASN A 22 -12.61 10.67 16.72
C ASN A 22 -12.96 12.13 16.38
N GLY A 23 -12.05 12.83 15.69
CA GLY A 23 -12.32 14.17 15.17
C GLY A 23 -12.02 15.32 16.15
N VAL A 24 -11.45 15.05 17.33
CA VAL A 24 -11.03 16.10 18.25
C VAL A 24 -9.82 16.85 17.67
N THR A 25 -8.86 16.11 17.11
CA THR A 25 -7.66 16.66 16.46
C THR A 25 -7.50 16.07 15.06
N TRP A 26 -7.52 16.89 14.04
CA TRP A 26 -7.30 16.45 12.67
C TRP A 26 -5.80 16.35 12.39
N VAL A 27 -5.34 15.12 12.11
CA VAL A 27 -3.97 14.86 11.64
C VAL A 27 -3.85 15.15 10.15
N LEU A 28 -4.89 14.82 9.39
CA LEU A 28 -5.09 15.23 8.02
C LEU A 28 -6.41 15.98 7.93
N ASP A 29 -6.42 17.15 7.30
CA ASP A 29 -7.61 18.00 7.21
C ASP A 29 -7.81 18.54 5.79
N GLY A 30 -8.67 17.86 5.03
CA GLY A 30 -9.02 18.27 3.67
C GLY A 30 -7.88 18.04 2.67
N ILE A 31 -7.28 16.85 2.65
CA ILE A 31 -6.19 16.52 1.73
C ILE A 31 -6.77 16.16 0.36
N ASP A 32 -6.32 16.90 -0.65
CA ASP A 32 -6.53 16.60 -2.07
C ASP A 32 -5.20 16.12 -2.68
N LEU A 33 -5.16 14.88 -3.18
CA LEU A 33 -3.95 14.29 -3.74
C LEU A 33 -4.31 13.29 -4.85
N THR A 34 -3.63 13.40 -5.98
CA THR A 34 -3.70 12.40 -7.04
C THR A 34 -2.29 11.92 -7.34
N ILE A 35 -2.05 10.61 -7.22
CA ILE A 35 -0.81 9.94 -7.61
C ILE A 35 -1.10 9.18 -8.91
N ARG A 36 -0.37 9.53 -9.98
CA ARG A 36 -0.53 8.86 -11.28
C ARG A 36 0.22 7.54 -11.31
N SER A 37 -0.21 6.64 -12.18
CA SER A 37 0.55 5.41 -12.44
C SER A 37 1.98 5.75 -12.92
N GLY A 38 2.98 5.07 -12.32
CA GLY A 38 4.41 5.31 -12.59
C GLY A 38 5.00 6.57 -11.95
N GLU A 39 4.22 7.38 -11.25
CA GLU A 39 4.70 8.57 -10.56
C GLU A 39 5.53 8.22 -9.32
N ARG A 40 6.59 8.99 -9.07
CA ARG A 40 7.38 8.94 -7.83
C ARG A 40 7.07 10.17 -7.00
N LEU A 41 6.40 9.96 -5.87
CA LEU A 41 6.04 11.02 -4.94
C LEU A 41 6.93 10.98 -3.70
N CYS A 42 7.45 12.13 -3.29
CA CYS A 42 8.20 12.28 -2.05
C CYS A 42 7.42 13.17 -1.07
N LEU A 43 7.13 12.65 0.13
CA LEU A 43 6.48 13.40 1.20
C LEU A 43 7.54 14.01 2.12
N VAL A 44 7.62 15.34 2.16
CA VAL A 44 8.58 16.10 2.97
C VAL A 44 7.85 16.95 4.00
N GLY A 45 8.38 17.04 5.20
CA GLY A 45 7.80 17.85 6.27
C GLY A 45 8.34 17.49 7.66
N PRO A 46 8.07 18.28 8.70
CA PRO A 46 8.51 18.02 10.06
C PRO A 46 7.89 16.75 10.66
N ASN A 47 8.44 16.29 11.78
CA ASN A 47 7.83 15.19 12.54
C ASN A 47 6.44 15.63 13.04
N GLY A 48 5.48 14.70 13.02
CA GLY A 48 4.09 14.97 13.38
C GLY A 48 3.22 15.63 12.30
N SER A 49 3.75 15.94 11.10
CA SER A 49 2.97 16.57 10.02
C SER A 49 2.03 15.63 9.25
N GLY A 50 1.76 14.43 9.74
CA GLY A 50 0.81 13.50 9.11
C GLY A 50 1.37 12.64 7.97
N LYS A 51 2.67 12.71 7.61
CA LYS A 51 3.26 11.93 6.50
C LYS A 51 3.02 10.43 6.62
N SER A 52 3.31 9.86 7.78
CA SER A 52 3.12 8.43 8.03
C SER A 52 1.64 8.04 8.03
N THR A 53 0.76 8.94 8.48
CA THR A 53 -0.69 8.74 8.43
C THR A 53 -1.18 8.72 6.98
N LEU A 54 -0.75 9.69 6.17
CA LEU A 54 -1.09 9.73 4.76
C LEU A 54 -0.57 8.49 4.02
N ALA A 55 0.68 8.07 4.29
CA ALA A 55 1.24 6.85 3.72
C ALA A 55 0.42 5.60 4.10
N ARG A 56 -0.06 5.50 5.35
CA ARG A 56 -0.92 4.39 5.80
C ARG A 56 -2.28 4.38 5.12
N LEU A 57 -2.89 5.54 4.87
CA LEU A 57 -4.13 5.63 4.11
C LEU A 57 -3.91 5.15 2.66
N ILE A 58 -2.87 5.65 1.98
CA ILE A 58 -2.53 5.27 0.61
C ILE A 58 -2.17 3.78 0.51
N ALA A 59 -1.55 3.21 1.54
CA ALA A 59 -1.26 1.77 1.62
C ALA A 59 -2.51 0.91 1.91
N GLY A 60 -3.69 1.52 2.11
CA GLY A 60 -4.91 0.80 2.47
C GLY A 60 -4.88 0.17 3.86
N LEU A 61 -4.00 0.64 4.75
CA LEU A 61 -3.82 0.14 6.12
C LEU A 61 -4.70 0.87 7.14
N ALA A 62 -5.32 1.96 6.75
CA ALA A 62 -6.29 2.70 7.54
C ALA A 62 -7.35 3.30 6.61
N ALA A 63 -8.54 3.53 7.14
CA ALA A 63 -9.60 4.26 6.45
C ALA A 63 -9.64 5.71 6.94
N PRO A 64 -9.97 6.70 6.10
CA PRO A 64 -10.18 8.07 6.55
C PRO A 64 -11.48 8.21 7.37
N ASP A 65 -11.66 9.36 8.01
CA ASP A 65 -12.89 9.74 8.70
C ASP A 65 -13.82 10.60 7.81
N GLY A 66 -13.33 11.04 6.64
CA GLY A 66 -14.12 11.81 5.68
C GLY A 66 -13.37 12.07 4.38
N GLY A 67 -14.08 12.59 3.38
CA GLY A 67 -13.61 12.74 2.01
C GLY A 67 -13.75 11.46 1.21
N ASP A 68 -13.33 11.47 -0.05
CA ASP A 68 -13.39 10.32 -0.95
C ASP A 68 -12.00 9.75 -1.19
N MET A 69 -11.90 8.42 -1.25
CA MET A 69 -10.62 7.77 -1.52
C MET A 69 -10.75 6.60 -2.49
N THR A 70 -9.93 6.66 -3.55
CA THR A 70 -9.78 5.60 -4.54
C THR A 70 -8.33 5.15 -4.60
N LEU A 71 -8.10 3.83 -4.57
CA LEU A 71 -6.78 3.20 -4.67
C LEU A 71 -6.78 2.20 -5.83
N LEU A 72 -5.86 2.33 -6.77
CA LEU A 72 -5.73 1.44 -7.94
C LEU A 72 -7.05 1.22 -8.71
N GLY A 73 -7.92 2.24 -8.74
CA GLY A 73 -9.25 2.17 -9.36
C GLY A 73 -10.37 1.64 -8.46
N HIS A 74 -10.07 1.17 -7.27
CA HIS A 74 -11.03 0.72 -6.26
C HIS A 74 -11.49 1.89 -5.40
N HIS A 75 -12.80 2.17 -5.35
CA HIS A 75 -13.38 3.20 -4.48
C HIS A 75 -13.50 2.65 -3.05
N VAL A 76 -12.45 2.90 -2.25
CA VAL A 76 -12.26 2.26 -0.95
C VAL A 76 -12.98 2.98 0.19
N PHE A 77 -13.25 4.29 0.04
CA PHE A 77 -13.98 5.07 1.03
C PHE A 77 -14.86 6.11 0.34
N ASP A 78 -16.10 6.19 0.80
CA ASP A 78 -17.16 7.07 0.29
C ASP A 78 -17.45 8.17 1.32
N GLY A 79 -17.21 9.41 0.92
CA GLY A 79 -17.37 10.58 1.76
C GLY A 79 -18.81 10.98 2.04
N GLU A 80 -19.74 10.63 1.15
CA GLU A 80 -21.18 10.95 1.35
C GLU A 80 -21.79 10.08 2.47
N THR A 81 -21.41 8.81 2.49
CA THR A 81 -21.87 7.83 3.49
C THR A 81 -20.94 7.70 4.68
N ALA A 82 -19.77 8.34 4.63
CA ALA A 82 -18.67 8.23 5.58
C ALA A 82 -18.34 6.77 5.90
N SER A 83 -18.27 5.93 4.86
CA SER A 83 -18.12 4.49 5.02
C SER A 83 -16.95 3.92 4.20
N ALA A 84 -16.21 3.04 4.85
CA ALA A 84 -15.20 2.22 4.20
C ALA A 84 -15.84 1.03 3.48
N ASN A 85 -15.33 0.67 2.31
CA ASN A 85 -15.70 -0.53 1.58
C ASN A 85 -14.66 -1.64 1.80
N PRO A 86 -14.89 -2.63 2.68
CA PRO A 86 -13.89 -3.65 3.03
C PRO A 86 -13.48 -4.54 1.86
N SER A 87 -14.37 -4.80 0.88
CA SER A 87 -14.04 -5.59 -0.31
C SER A 87 -13.10 -4.81 -1.22
N GLU A 88 -13.41 -3.55 -1.51
CA GLU A 88 -12.56 -2.69 -2.33
C GLU A 88 -11.18 -2.47 -1.70
N TYR A 89 -11.11 -2.31 -0.36
CA TYR A 89 -9.84 -2.26 0.35
C TYR A 89 -9.01 -3.53 0.20
N ARG A 90 -9.65 -4.69 0.25
CA ARG A 90 -8.97 -5.98 0.06
C ARG A 90 -8.40 -6.08 -1.34
N ASP A 91 -9.22 -5.77 -2.34
CA ASP A 91 -8.84 -5.87 -3.75
C ASP A 91 -7.72 -4.86 -4.09
N ALA A 92 -7.81 -3.62 -3.61
CA ALA A 92 -6.74 -2.63 -3.77
C ALA A 92 -5.41 -3.09 -3.14
N ARG A 93 -5.46 -3.67 -1.92
CA ARG A 93 -4.24 -4.13 -1.23
C ARG A 93 -3.49 -5.25 -1.95
N HIS A 94 -4.14 -6.02 -2.81
CA HIS A 94 -3.45 -7.00 -3.66
C HIS A 94 -2.42 -6.36 -4.61
N GLY A 95 -2.59 -5.09 -4.96
CA GLY A 95 -1.68 -4.34 -5.83
C GLY A 95 -0.74 -3.37 -5.10
N ILE A 96 -0.77 -3.31 -3.75
CA ILE A 96 0.00 -2.35 -2.96
C ILE A 96 1.04 -3.06 -2.11
N GLY A 97 2.33 -2.79 -2.37
CA GLY A 97 3.44 -3.19 -1.51
C GLY A 97 3.79 -2.07 -0.53
N THR A 98 4.04 -2.41 0.74
CA THR A 98 4.41 -1.44 1.77
C THR A 98 5.74 -1.83 2.41
N VAL A 99 6.67 -0.87 2.49
CA VAL A 99 7.93 -1.03 3.24
C VAL A 99 7.88 -0.11 4.45
N PHE A 100 8.00 -0.67 5.65
CA PHE A 100 8.00 0.09 6.90
C PHE A 100 9.40 0.59 7.28
N GLN A 101 9.46 1.51 8.22
CA GLN A 101 10.71 2.14 8.66
C GLN A 101 11.67 1.14 9.31
N ASN A 102 11.15 0.16 10.06
CA ASN A 102 11.93 -0.88 10.69
C ASN A 102 11.78 -2.17 9.90
N PRO A 103 12.79 -2.60 9.11
CA PRO A 103 12.69 -3.81 8.31
C PRO A 103 12.55 -5.06 9.19
N GLU A 104 13.12 -5.07 10.38
CA GLU A 104 13.03 -6.21 11.32
C GLU A 104 11.60 -6.52 11.75
N ASP A 105 10.72 -5.51 11.83
CA ASP A 105 9.31 -5.68 12.19
C ASP A 105 8.49 -6.35 11.08
N GLN A 106 9.08 -6.54 9.89
CA GLN A 106 8.42 -7.14 8.72
C GLN A 106 8.80 -8.60 8.50
N ILE A 107 9.86 -9.08 9.16
CA ILE A 107 10.32 -10.46 9.04
C ILE A 107 9.38 -11.35 9.87
N VAL A 108 8.66 -12.22 9.20
CA VAL A 108 7.67 -13.12 9.80
C VAL A 108 8.29 -14.47 10.14
N THR A 109 9.25 -14.93 9.32
CA THR A 109 9.90 -16.23 9.48
C THR A 109 11.42 -16.11 9.54
N THR A 110 12.08 -17.15 10.02
CA THR A 110 13.56 -17.23 10.08
C THR A 110 14.20 -17.79 8.81
N ILE A 111 13.38 -18.28 7.88
CA ILE A 111 13.80 -18.84 6.60
C ILE A 111 13.40 -17.85 5.51
N VAL A 112 14.36 -17.41 4.71
CA VAL A 112 14.15 -16.39 3.66
C VAL A 112 13.09 -16.85 2.66
N GLU A 113 13.10 -18.12 2.24
CA GLU A 113 12.14 -18.70 1.31
C GLU A 113 10.70 -18.59 1.84
N ASP A 114 10.50 -18.99 3.10
CA ASP A 114 9.20 -18.95 3.76
C ASP A 114 8.71 -17.50 3.96
N ASP A 115 9.64 -16.59 4.24
CA ASP A 115 9.32 -15.17 4.43
C ASP A 115 8.88 -14.51 3.12
N VAL A 116 9.56 -14.80 2.02
CA VAL A 116 9.17 -14.32 0.68
C VAL A 116 7.89 -14.99 0.19
N ALA A 117 7.66 -16.28 0.54
CA ALA A 117 6.45 -17.01 0.21
C ALA A 117 5.19 -16.45 0.89
N PHE A 118 5.34 -15.83 2.06
CA PHE A 118 4.23 -15.35 2.89
C PHE A 118 3.28 -14.40 2.14
N GLY A 119 3.81 -13.51 1.31
CA GLY A 119 3.02 -12.60 0.48
C GLY A 119 2.14 -13.35 -0.54
N PRO A 120 2.74 -14.10 -1.48
CA PRO A 120 2.01 -14.89 -2.46
C PRO A 120 1.01 -15.89 -1.85
N GLU A 121 1.33 -16.53 -0.73
CA GLU A 121 0.42 -17.43 -0.02
C GLU A 121 -0.83 -16.71 0.48
N ASN A 122 -0.68 -15.54 1.10
CA ASN A 122 -1.80 -14.73 1.56
C ASN A 122 -2.65 -14.18 0.42
N LEU A 123 -2.09 -14.02 -0.77
CA LEU A 123 -2.79 -13.61 -1.97
C LEU A 123 -3.48 -14.79 -2.69
N GLY A 124 -3.36 -16.02 -2.16
CA GLY A 124 -3.97 -17.21 -2.74
C GLY A 124 -3.34 -17.67 -4.06
N VAL A 125 -2.06 -17.34 -4.28
CA VAL A 125 -1.31 -17.82 -5.46
C VAL A 125 -1.22 -19.34 -5.42
N ALA A 126 -1.38 -19.99 -6.58
CA ALA A 126 -1.27 -21.44 -6.69
C ALA A 126 0.12 -21.92 -6.22
N ARG A 127 0.14 -23.00 -5.43
CA ARG A 127 1.36 -23.50 -4.79
C ARG A 127 2.50 -23.78 -5.77
N ASP A 128 2.14 -24.24 -6.96
CA ASP A 128 3.11 -24.55 -8.02
C ASP A 128 3.78 -23.28 -8.61
N ASP A 129 3.15 -22.10 -8.47
CA ASP A 129 3.67 -20.84 -8.97
C ASP A 129 4.49 -20.06 -7.93
N ILE A 130 4.39 -20.41 -6.64
CA ILE A 130 5.05 -19.68 -5.55
C ILE A 130 6.57 -19.75 -5.69
N GLY A 131 7.13 -20.94 -5.99
CA GLY A 131 8.58 -21.12 -6.13
C GLY A 131 9.19 -20.20 -7.20
N GLY A 132 8.55 -20.10 -8.36
CA GLY A 132 9.00 -19.20 -9.43
C GLY A 132 8.98 -17.72 -9.01
N ARG A 133 7.94 -17.29 -8.27
CA ARG A 133 7.85 -15.92 -7.76
C ARG A 133 8.90 -15.59 -6.70
N ILE A 134 9.25 -16.56 -5.85
CA ILE A 134 10.34 -16.42 -4.88
C ILE A 134 11.65 -16.19 -5.60
N ASP A 135 11.97 -17.06 -6.58
CA ASP A 135 13.20 -16.96 -7.35
C ASP A 135 13.31 -15.60 -8.08
N GLU A 136 12.26 -15.18 -8.77
CA GLU A 136 12.21 -13.87 -9.44
C GLU A 136 12.41 -12.70 -8.45
N SER A 137 11.76 -12.75 -7.29
CA SER A 137 11.86 -11.70 -6.28
C SER A 137 13.29 -11.60 -5.72
N LEU A 138 13.91 -12.74 -5.37
CA LEU A 138 15.28 -12.79 -4.85
C LEU A 138 16.31 -12.37 -5.91
N GLN A 139 16.11 -12.76 -7.18
CA GLN A 139 16.95 -12.33 -8.29
C GLN A 139 16.88 -10.81 -8.49
N SER A 140 15.71 -10.21 -8.36
CA SER A 140 15.51 -8.77 -8.56
C SER A 140 16.31 -7.89 -7.60
N VAL A 141 16.73 -8.46 -6.45
CA VAL A 141 17.50 -7.79 -5.40
C VAL A 141 18.90 -8.41 -5.19
N ASP A 142 19.38 -9.21 -6.16
CA ASP A 142 20.70 -9.88 -6.14
C ASP A 142 20.89 -10.84 -4.93
N MET A 143 19.81 -11.38 -4.36
CA MET A 143 19.85 -12.29 -3.21
C MET A 143 19.79 -13.79 -3.59
N ALA A 144 19.55 -14.14 -4.84
CA ALA A 144 19.37 -15.52 -5.29
C ALA A 144 20.55 -16.46 -4.94
N VAL A 145 21.77 -15.94 -4.92
CA VAL A 145 22.99 -16.73 -4.58
C VAL A 145 23.14 -16.96 -3.08
N SER A 146 22.71 -16.00 -2.24
CA SER A 146 22.80 -16.11 -0.77
C SER A 146 21.84 -17.14 -0.20
N TYR A 147 20.71 -17.31 -0.85
CA TYR A 147 19.66 -18.24 -0.48
C TYR A 147 20.06 -19.71 -0.64
N THR A 148 20.79 -20.08 -1.69
CA THR A 148 21.25 -21.47 -1.93
C THR A 148 22.33 -21.92 -0.96
N HIS A 149 22.98 -21.03 -0.22
CA HIS A 149 24.03 -21.33 0.75
C HIS A 149 23.55 -21.44 2.22
N LEU A 150 22.26 -21.17 2.48
CA LEU A 150 21.67 -21.24 3.82
C LEU A 150 20.89 -22.54 4.10
N ARG A 151 21.06 -23.54 3.22
CA ARG A 151 20.53 -24.91 3.41
C ARG A 151 21.51 -25.79 4.17
#